data_2161ddd9bb59cf4dfb1376181b2aa844
#
_entry.id   2161ddd9bb59cf4dfb1376181b2aa844
#
_cell.length_a   1.000
_cell.length_b   1.000
_cell.length_c   1.000
_cell.angle_alpha   90.00
_cell.angle_beta   90.00
_cell.angle_gamma   90.00
#
_symmetry.space_group_name_H-M   'P 1'
#
loop_
_entity.id
_entity.type
_entity.pdbx_description
1 polymer ?
#
loop_
_entity_poly.entity_id
_entity_poly.type
_entity_poly.pdbx_seq_one_letter_code
_entity_poly.pdbx_strand_id
1 'polypeptide(L)'
;MCIDAEEAKKIADNAVINQNAMVINDIANKVLDAAKEGRYKETFEFSYPLLFKWEFIRKYLTDKGYQISVDINDDTFSFSVMW
;
A
#
# COMPACT_ATOMS: atom_id res chain seq x y z
N MET A 1 24.40 22.79 9.55
CA MET A 1 24.25 22.96 8.09
C MET A 1 22.94 22.31 7.64
N CYS A 2 22.11 23.05 6.94
CA CYS A 2 20.86 22.49 6.41
C CYS A 2 21.06 21.97 4.99
N ILE A 3 20.43 20.84 4.68
CA ILE A 3 20.32 20.39 3.30
C ILE A 3 19.40 21.36 2.57
N ASP A 4 19.59 21.52 1.26
CA ASP A 4 18.69 22.37 0.50
C ASP A 4 17.36 21.64 0.24
N ALA A 5 16.36 22.40 -0.23
CA ALA A 5 15.03 21.87 -0.42
C ALA A 5 14.98 20.74 -1.44
N GLU A 6 15.85 20.81 -2.45
CA GLU A 6 15.91 19.80 -3.49
C GLU A 6 16.42 18.47 -2.95
N GLU A 7 17.45 18.49 -2.11
CA GLU A 7 17.94 17.29 -1.44
C GLU A 7 16.93 16.71 -0.47
N ALA A 8 16.30 17.57 0.31
CA ALA A 8 15.24 17.12 1.23
C ALA A 8 14.13 16.41 0.49
N LYS A 9 13.73 16.93 -0.67
CA LYS A 9 12.70 16.31 -1.50
C LYS A 9 13.13 14.94 -2.01
N LYS A 10 14.37 14.81 -2.45
CA LYS A 10 14.90 13.52 -2.92
C LYS A 10 14.90 12.47 -1.82
N ILE A 11 15.30 12.85 -0.62
CA ILE A 11 15.31 11.95 0.53
C ILE A 11 13.89 11.52 0.86
N ALA A 12 12.95 12.46 0.87
CA ALA A 12 11.54 12.16 1.15
C ALA A 12 10.94 11.25 0.08
N ASP A 13 11.23 11.52 -1.21
CA ASP A 13 10.73 10.70 -2.30
C ASP A 13 11.26 9.26 -2.21
N ASN A 14 12.54 9.10 -1.88
CA ASN A 14 13.12 7.78 -1.70
C ASN A 14 12.49 7.03 -0.51
N ALA A 15 12.23 7.71 0.58
CA ALA A 15 11.57 7.12 1.73
C ALA A 15 10.15 6.63 1.38
N VAL A 16 9.40 7.44 0.64
CA VAL A 16 8.05 7.08 0.19
C VAL A 16 8.09 5.87 -0.75
N ILE A 17 9.04 5.83 -1.70
CA ILE A 17 9.20 4.70 -2.61
C ILE A 17 9.50 3.43 -1.82
N ASN A 18 10.39 3.49 -0.83
CA ASN A 18 10.72 2.33 -0.01
C ASN A 18 9.51 1.84 0.80
N GLN A 19 8.73 2.74 1.37
CA GLN A 19 7.53 2.37 2.12
C GLN A 19 6.49 1.73 1.21
N ASN A 20 6.29 2.28 0.01
CA ASN A 20 5.37 1.70 -0.96
C ASN A 20 5.80 0.30 -1.36
N ALA A 21 7.09 0.09 -1.60
CA ALA A 21 7.61 -1.23 -1.95
C ALA A 21 7.39 -2.26 -0.85
N MET A 22 7.59 -1.87 0.41
CA MET A 22 7.34 -2.76 1.55
C MET A 22 5.87 -3.15 1.64
N VAL A 23 4.97 -2.18 1.47
CA VAL A 23 3.53 -2.44 1.51
C VAL A 23 3.11 -3.36 0.37
N ILE A 24 3.62 -3.13 -0.84
CA ILE A 24 3.32 -3.97 -1.99
C ILE A 24 3.79 -5.41 -1.76
N ASN A 25 4.98 -5.59 -1.19
CA ASN A 25 5.50 -6.92 -0.86
C ASN A 25 4.62 -7.64 0.16
N ASP A 26 4.18 -6.93 1.20
CA ASP A 26 3.29 -7.50 2.20
C ASP A 26 1.95 -7.92 1.59
N ILE A 27 1.38 -7.07 0.74
CA ILE A 27 0.14 -7.38 0.05
C ILE A 27 0.32 -8.61 -0.83
N ALA A 28 1.39 -8.65 -1.62
CA ALA A 28 1.65 -9.78 -2.52
C ALA A 28 1.78 -11.10 -1.76
N ASN A 29 2.48 -11.11 -0.63
CA ASN A 29 2.66 -12.30 0.18
C ASN A 29 1.34 -12.78 0.77
N LYS A 30 0.53 -11.86 1.29
CA LYS A 30 -0.77 -12.21 1.87
C LYS A 30 -1.77 -12.68 0.82
N VAL A 31 -1.76 -12.06 -0.36
CA VAL A 31 -2.60 -12.49 -1.47
C VAL A 31 -2.21 -13.92 -1.90
N LEU A 32 -0.92 -14.18 -2.01
CA LEU A 32 -0.42 -15.50 -2.38
C LEU A 32 -0.86 -16.56 -1.35
N ASP A 33 -0.71 -16.27 -0.06
CA ASP A 33 -1.12 -17.20 1.00
C ASP A 33 -2.63 -17.44 0.97
N ALA A 34 -3.42 -16.40 0.78
CA ALA A 34 -4.88 -16.51 0.69
C ALA A 34 -5.30 -17.33 -0.52
N ALA A 35 -4.64 -17.11 -1.66
CA ALA A 35 -4.93 -17.85 -2.88
C ALA A 35 -4.60 -19.34 -2.71
N LYS A 36 -3.51 -19.67 -2.03
CA LYS A 36 -3.14 -21.05 -1.74
C LYS A 36 -4.17 -21.75 -0.84
N GLU A 37 -4.86 -20.99 0.01
CA GLU A 37 -5.93 -21.50 0.86
C GLU A 37 -7.28 -21.59 0.14
N GLY A 38 -7.34 -21.21 -1.14
CA GLY A 38 -8.57 -21.22 -1.92
C GLY A 38 -9.46 -20.01 -1.70
N ARG A 39 -8.93 -18.95 -1.10
CA ARG A 39 -9.67 -17.70 -0.92
C ARG A 39 -9.49 -16.79 -2.12
N TYR A 40 -10.47 -15.92 -2.36
CA TYR A 40 -10.48 -14.99 -3.48
C TYR A 40 -10.44 -13.54 -3.05
N LYS A 41 -10.21 -13.29 -1.76
CA LYS A 41 -10.23 -11.97 -1.16
C LYS A 41 -9.30 -11.93 0.04
N GLU A 42 -8.64 -10.78 0.22
CA GLU A 42 -7.88 -10.49 1.44
C GLU A 42 -8.11 -9.04 1.84
N THR A 43 -8.21 -8.80 3.15
CA THR A 43 -8.44 -7.46 3.70
C THR A 43 -7.21 -7.00 4.46
N PHE A 44 -6.86 -5.72 4.26
CA PHE A 44 -5.70 -5.09 4.91
C PHE A 44 -6.17 -3.89 5.69
N GLU A 45 -5.61 -3.69 6.88
CA GLU A 45 -5.97 -2.61 7.77
C GLU A 45 -4.71 -1.86 8.20
N PHE A 46 -4.75 -0.53 8.13
CA PHE A 46 -3.65 0.34 8.51
C PHE A 46 -4.15 1.46 9.41
N SER A 47 -3.31 1.85 10.36
CA SER A 47 -3.58 2.99 11.24
C SER A 47 -3.09 4.28 10.61
N TYR A 48 -3.77 5.38 10.88
CA TYR A 48 -3.29 6.70 10.47
C TYR A 48 -2.19 7.19 11.41
N PRO A 49 -1.23 8.01 10.91
CA PRO A 49 -1.08 8.43 9.51
C PRO A 49 -0.53 7.29 8.63
N LEU A 50 -0.92 7.29 7.37
CA LEU A 50 -0.40 6.33 6.41
C LEU A 50 1.02 6.70 6.02
N LEU A 51 1.92 5.72 6.04
CA LEU A 51 3.33 5.90 5.68
C LEU A 51 3.60 5.63 4.20
N PHE A 52 2.56 5.35 3.45
CA PHE A 52 2.65 5.05 2.02
C PHE A 52 1.61 5.87 1.25
N LYS A 53 1.79 5.96 -0.07
CA LYS A 53 0.82 6.64 -0.94
C LYS A 53 -0.22 5.65 -1.43
N TRP A 54 -1.43 5.76 -0.91
CA TRP A 54 -2.52 4.86 -1.27
C TRP A 54 -2.83 4.86 -2.76
N GLU A 55 -2.83 6.02 -3.40
CA GLU A 55 -3.13 6.12 -4.83
C GLU A 55 -2.17 5.29 -5.68
N PHE A 56 -0.90 5.27 -5.31
CA PHE A 56 0.12 4.47 -5.97
C PHE A 56 -0.17 2.98 -5.80
N ILE A 57 -0.48 2.56 -4.58
CA ILE A 57 -0.79 1.15 -4.28
C ILE A 57 -2.04 0.71 -5.04
N ARG A 58 -3.08 1.53 -5.02
CA ARG A 58 -4.33 1.25 -5.72
C ARG A 58 -4.10 1.06 -7.22
N LYS A 59 -3.36 1.99 -7.83
CA LYS A 59 -3.06 1.91 -9.25
C LYS A 59 -2.28 0.65 -9.60
N TYR A 60 -1.27 0.34 -8.79
CA TYR A 60 -0.46 -0.85 -8.99
C TYR A 60 -1.33 -2.13 -8.99
N LEU A 61 -2.19 -2.26 -8.01
CA LEU A 61 -3.05 -3.43 -7.89
C LEU A 61 -4.11 -3.49 -9.00
N THR A 62 -4.70 -2.35 -9.33
CA THR A 62 -5.69 -2.27 -10.41
C THR A 62 -5.07 -2.64 -11.75
N ASP A 63 -3.85 -2.20 -12.03
CA ASP A 63 -3.12 -2.53 -13.26
C ASP A 63 -2.82 -4.03 -13.34
N LYS A 64 -2.72 -4.72 -12.20
CA LYS A 64 -2.52 -6.17 -12.14
C LYS A 64 -3.82 -6.97 -12.28
N GLY A 65 -4.95 -6.30 -12.39
CA GLY A 65 -6.25 -6.97 -12.56
C GLY A 65 -7.04 -7.22 -11.30
N TYR A 66 -6.57 -6.72 -10.16
CA TYR A 66 -7.30 -6.87 -8.90
C TYR A 66 -8.44 -5.87 -8.78
N GLN A 67 -9.50 -6.27 -8.08
CA GLN A 67 -10.56 -5.36 -7.69
C GLN A 67 -10.29 -4.88 -6.26
N ILE A 68 -10.54 -3.60 -6.03
CA ILE A 68 -10.23 -2.97 -4.75
C ILE A 68 -11.51 -2.37 -4.16
N SER A 69 -11.74 -2.64 -2.88
CA SER A 69 -12.80 -2.01 -2.10
C SER A 69 -12.16 -1.31 -0.89
N VAL A 70 -12.49 -0.04 -0.67
CA VAL A 70 -11.91 0.78 0.39
C VAL A 70 -12.95 1.09 1.45
N ASP A 71 -12.54 1.00 2.72
CA ASP A 71 -13.35 1.38 3.86
C ASP A 71 -12.53 2.30 4.77
N ILE A 72 -13.01 3.52 5.00
CA ILE A 72 -12.29 4.53 5.77
C ILE A 72 -13.05 4.80 7.06
N ASN A 73 -12.40 4.55 8.19
CA ASN A 73 -12.89 4.87 9.51
C ASN A 73 -12.08 6.03 10.10
N ASP A 74 -12.52 6.56 11.24
CA ASP A 74 -11.88 7.73 11.87
C ASP A 74 -10.40 7.48 12.19
N ASP A 75 -10.08 6.29 12.68
CA ASP A 75 -8.72 5.97 13.14
C ASP A 75 -8.00 4.96 12.24
N THR A 76 -8.71 4.32 11.32
CA THR A 76 -8.14 3.25 10.50
C THR A 76 -8.52 3.39 9.05
N PHE A 77 -7.60 2.93 8.20
CA PHE A 77 -7.80 2.81 6.78
C PHE A 77 -7.73 1.33 6.43
N SER A 78 -8.79 0.81 5.84
CA SER A 78 -8.79 -0.58 5.41
C SER A 78 -9.19 -0.71 3.94
N PHE A 79 -8.69 -1.73 3.30
CA PHE A 79 -9.09 -2.03 1.94
C PHE A 79 -9.06 -3.54 1.71
N SER A 80 -9.89 -3.97 0.79
CA SER A 80 -9.95 -5.39 0.39
C SER A 80 -9.46 -5.53 -1.04
N VAL A 81 -8.67 -6.55 -1.26
CA VAL A 81 -8.17 -6.92 -2.58
C VAL A 81 -8.85 -8.21 -2.99
N MET A 82 -9.46 -8.22 -4.16
CA MET A 82 -10.21 -9.36 -4.67
C MET A 82 -9.65 -9.80 -6.02
N TRP A 83 -9.68 -11.09 -6.27
CA TRP A 83 -9.21 -11.65 -7.55
C TRP A 83 -10.16 -12.74 -8.12
#